data_63d43c3193414874e66c5d7b3c8e88f7
#
_entry.id   63d43c3193414874e66c5d7b3c8e88f7
#
_cell.length_a   1.000
_cell.length_b   1.000
_cell.length_c   1.000
_cell.angle_alpha   90.00
_cell.angle_beta   90.00
_cell.angle_gamma   90.00
#
_symmetry.space_group_name_H-M   'P 1'
#
loop_
_entity.id
_entity.type
_entity.pdbx_description
1 polymer ?
#
loop_
_entity_poly.entity_id
_entity_poly.type
_entity_poly.pdbx_seq_one_letter_code
_entity_poly.pdbx_strand_id
1 'polypeptide(L)'
;MKITVIFTGGTIGSSIGADGYIAPGAKQPYRLLEKYRENCRADGMDEVEFFVEEPYWILSENMNAGYVNRLADCVRKVMARNDSEGIIITHGTDTLQYTAALLSYVFGTDCVPVLLVSSDFPLEDERANGMANFMRAVEFIKCREGRGVFVSCLLY
;
A
#
# COMPACT_ATOMS: atom_id res chain seq x y z
N MET A 1 16.79 -0.77 6.26
CA MET A 1 15.45 -1.27 6.59
C MET A 1 14.79 -1.79 5.31
N LYS A 2 14.09 -2.93 5.40
CA LYS A 2 13.43 -3.57 4.26
C LYS A 2 11.92 -3.59 4.44
N ILE A 3 11.17 -3.13 3.46
CA ILE A 3 9.70 -3.11 3.46
C ILE A 3 9.19 -3.76 2.18
N THR A 4 8.22 -4.67 2.29
CA THR A 4 7.52 -5.19 1.10
C THR A 4 6.30 -4.32 0.81
N VAL A 5 6.17 -3.85 -0.43
CA VAL A 5 4.99 -3.14 -0.92
C VAL A 5 4.19 -4.06 -1.83
N ILE A 6 2.94 -4.32 -1.44
CA ILE A 6 2.00 -5.13 -2.22
C ILE A 6 1.05 -4.19 -2.94
N PHE A 7 1.17 -4.14 -4.26
CA PHE A 7 0.28 -3.33 -5.09
C PHE A 7 -0.95 -4.14 -5.49
N THR A 8 -2.13 -3.61 -5.19
CA THR A 8 -3.42 -4.25 -5.54
C THR A 8 -4.27 -3.40 -6.48
N GLY A 9 -3.80 -2.22 -6.84
CA GLY A 9 -4.54 -1.23 -7.62
C GLY A 9 -5.07 -0.08 -6.75
N GLY A 10 -6.32 0.30 -6.95
CA GLY A 10 -6.91 1.48 -6.31
C GLY A 10 -6.41 2.79 -6.93
N THR A 11 -6.92 3.92 -6.44
CA THR A 11 -6.60 5.27 -6.96
C THR A 11 -5.11 5.60 -6.81
N ILE A 12 -4.48 5.15 -5.75
CA ILE A 12 -3.03 5.36 -5.49
C ILE A 12 -2.13 4.68 -6.55
N GLY A 13 -2.63 3.62 -7.19
CA GLY A 13 -1.95 2.90 -8.27
C GLY A 13 -2.52 3.19 -9.66
N SER A 14 -3.38 4.20 -9.80
CA SER A 14 -4.08 4.52 -11.04
C SER A 14 -3.54 5.79 -11.69
N SER A 15 -3.75 5.92 -13.00
CA SER A 15 -3.49 7.14 -13.77
C SER A 15 -4.80 7.67 -14.38
N ILE A 16 -4.81 8.96 -14.66
CA ILE A 16 -5.88 9.57 -15.46
C ILE A 16 -5.58 9.29 -16.93
N GLY A 17 -6.44 8.53 -17.59
CA GLY A 17 -6.36 8.30 -19.04
C GLY A 17 -6.61 9.59 -19.84
N ALA A 18 -6.25 9.59 -21.12
CA ALA A 18 -6.50 10.71 -22.03
C ALA A 18 -8.01 11.04 -22.19
N ASP A 19 -8.87 10.12 -21.82
CA ASP A 19 -10.33 10.23 -21.79
C ASP A 19 -10.87 10.77 -20.44
N GLY A 20 -9.98 11.08 -19.48
CA GLY A 20 -10.33 11.60 -18.15
C GLY A 20 -10.79 10.53 -17.16
N TYR A 21 -10.82 9.25 -17.53
CA TYR A 21 -11.18 8.18 -16.62
C TYR A 21 -9.97 7.65 -15.85
N ILE A 22 -10.21 7.25 -14.60
CA ILE A 22 -9.19 6.61 -13.75
C ILE A 22 -9.09 5.14 -14.19
N ALA A 23 -7.92 4.74 -14.68
CA ALA A 23 -7.63 3.35 -15.03
C ALA A 23 -6.49 2.80 -14.19
N PRO A 24 -6.60 1.57 -13.66
CA PRO A 24 -5.48 0.91 -13.01
C PRO A 24 -4.37 0.66 -14.04
N GLY A 25 -3.17 1.17 -13.77
CA GLY A 25 -2.05 1.12 -14.70
C GLY A 25 -0.87 0.32 -14.18
N ALA A 26 -0.45 -0.70 -14.92
CA ALA A 26 0.65 -1.59 -14.56
C ALA A 26 2.04 -0.90 -14.39
N LYS A 27 2.18 0.38 -14.73
CA LYS A 27 3.44 1.14 -14.60
C LYS A 27 3.51 2.06 -13.38
N GLN A 28 2.46 2.13 -12.58
CA GLN A 28 2.32 3.08 -11.46
C GLN A 28 3.01 2.67 -10.14
N PRO A 29 3.26 1.37 -9.82
CA PRO A 29 3.96 1.01 -8.58
C PRO A 29 5.28 1.72 -8.42
N TYR A 30 6.04 1.72 -9.50
CA TYR A 30 7.38 2.30 -9.52
C TYR A 30 7.36 3.81 -9.29
N ARG A 31 6.32 4.51 -9.77
CA ARG A 31 6.19 5.97 -9.62
C ARG A 31 5.96 6.40 -8.17
N LEU A 32 5.16 5.64 -7.40
CA LEU A 32 4.99 5.90 -5.96
C LEU A 32 6.34 5.77 -5.24
N LEU A 33 7.10 4.71 -5.54
CA LEU A 33 8.40 4.47 -4.93
C LEU A 33 9.47 5.46 -5.40
N GLU A 34 9.43 5.90 -6.66
CA GLU A 34 10.30 6.96 -7.19
C GLU A 34 10.06 8.28 -6.48
N LYS A 35 8.79 8.73 -6.39
CA LYS A 35 8.41 9.95 -5.65
C LYS A 35 8.82 9.88 -4.18
N TYR A 36 8.66 8.71 -3.54
CA TYR A 36 9.13 8.52 -2.17
C TYR A 36 10.64 8.74 -2.07
N ARG A 37 11.44 8.15 -2.96
CA ARG A 37 12.90 8.32 -2.98
C ARG A 37 13.32 9.76 -3.24
N GLU A 38 12.62 10.47 -4.14
CA GLU A 38 12.86 11.89 -4.41
C GLU A 38 12.62 12.74 -3.14
N ASN A 39 11.50 12.51 -2.42
CA ASN A 39 11.19 13.20 -1.18
C ASN A 39 12.24 12.90 -0.08
N CYS A 40 12.63 11.62 0.09
CA CYS A 40 13.65 11.25 1.06
C CYS A 40 15.01 11.92 0.78
N ARG A 41 15.43 12.02 -0.48
CA ARG A 41 16.68 12.70 -0.85
C ARG A 41 16.62 14.19 -0.56
N ALA A 42 15.48 14.83 -0.81
CA ALA A 42 15.27 16.25 -0.52
C ALA A 42 15.38 16.55 0.99
N ASP A 43 14.88 15.62 1.82
CA ASP A 43 14.81 15.78 3.28
C ASP A 43 16.00 15.13 4.02
N GLY A 44 16.96 14.52 3.30
CA GLY A 44 18.13 13.86 3.89
C GLY A 44 17.78 12.64 4.76
N MET A 45 16.68 11.96 4.46
CA MET A 45 16.22 10.77 5.21
C MET A 45 16.93 9.50 4.76
N ASP A 46 17.03 8.52 5.67
CA ASP A 46 17.59 7.20 5.38
C ASP A 46 16.79 6.45 4.31
N GLU A 47 17.51 5.85 3.36
CA GLU A 47 16.93 5.10 2.26
C GLU A 47 16.33 3.76 2.77
N VAL A 48 15.11 3.46 2.29
CA VAL A 48 14.40 2.19 2.53
C VAL A 48 14.52 1.32 1.30
N GLU A 49 14.88 0.06 1.48
CA GLU A 49 14.85 -0.97 0.45
C GLU A 49 13.43 -1.52 0.31
N PHE A 50 12.83 -1.37 -0.88
CA PHE A 50 11.50 -1.87 -1.15
C PHE A 50 11.54 -3.14 -2.00
N PHE A 51 10.82 -4.18 -1.53
CA PHE A 51 10.42 -5.33 -2.34
C PHE A 51 8.99 -5.10 -2.85
N VAL A 52 8.70 -5.57 -4.06
CA VAL A 52 7.41 -5.34 -4.72
C VAL A 52 6.72 -6.67 -5.00
N GLU A 53 5.44 -6.76 -4.65
CA GLU A 53 4.54 -7.85 -5.00
C GLU A 53 3.30 -7.28 -5.68
N GLU A 54 2.80 -7.97 -6.70
CA GLU A 54 1.65 -7.55 -7.51
C GLU A 54 0.67 -8.71 -7.70
N PRO A 55 -0.11 -9.09 -6.66
CA PRO A 55 -1.01 -10.24 -6.78
C PRO A 55 -2.13 -10.02 -7.79
N TYR A 56 -2.59 -8.79 -7.97
CA TYR A 56 -3.62 -8.38 -8.93
C TYR A 56 -3.70 -6.85 -9.05
N TRP A 57 -4.44 -6.37 -10.06
CA TRP A 57 -4.75 -4.96 -10.28
C TRP A 57 -6.25 -4.78 -10.47
N ILE A 58 -6.92 -4.13 -9.50
CA ILE A 58 -8.34 -3.84 -9.57
C ILE A 58 -8.65 -2.47 -8.98
N LEU A 59 -9.79 -1.91 -9.35
CA LEU A 59 -10.46 -0.87 -8.58
C LEU A 59 -11.22 -1.55 -7.43
N SER A 60 -11.25 -0.93 -6.26
CA SER A 60 -11.71 -1.60 -5.02
C SER A 60 -13.21 -1.93 -5.01
N GLU A 61 -14.03 -1.24 -5.81
CA GLU A 61 -15.45 -1.59 -6.02
C GLU A 61 -15.63 -2.98 -6.65
N ASN A 62 -14.59 -3.51 -7.33
CA ASN A 62 -14.59 -4.84 -7.92
C ASN A 62 -14.04 -5.93 -6.98
N MET A 63 -13.78 -5.60 -5.71
CA MET A 63 -13.27 -6.54 -4.74
C MET A 63 -14.25 -7.69 -4.50
N ASN A 64 -13.72 -8.91 -4.43
CA ASN A 64 -14.47 -10.11 -4.10
C ASN A 64 -13.63 -11.09 -3.28
N ALA A 65 -14.24 -12.17 -2.79
CA ALA A 65 -13.57 -13.16 -1.94
C ALA A 65 -12.32 -13.77 -2.58
N GLY A 66 -12.30 -13.96 -3.91
CA GLY A 66 -11.15 -14.48 -4.64
C GLY A 66 -9.93 -13.55 -4.56
N TYR A 67 -10.14 -12.24 -4.73
CA TYR A 67 -9.07 -11.26 -4.61
C TYR A 67 -8.58 -11.11 -3.18
N VAL A 68 -9.49 -11.11 -2.20
CA VAL A 68 -9.11 -11.05 -0.78
C VAL A 68 -8.28 -12.26 -0.37
N ASN A 69 -8.66 -13.47 -0.79
CA ASN A 69 -7.90 -14.68 -0.52
C ASN A 69 -6.50 -14.62 -1.17
N ARG A 70 -6.41 -14.17 -2.43
CA ARG A 70 -5.11 -13.98 -3.11
C ARG A 70 -4.22 -12.98 -2.38
N LEU A 71 -4.79 -11.90 -1.85
CA LEU A 71 -4.05 -10.94 -1.05
C LEU A 71 -3.56 -11.56 0.25
N ALA A 72 -4.41 -12.26 0.99
CA ALA A 72 -4.03 -12.95 2.21
C ALA A 72 -2.92 -13.99 1.97
N ASP A 73 -2.98 -14.74 0.87
CA ASP A 73 -1.94 -15.69 0.48
C ASP A 73 -0.62 -14.98 0.11
N CYS A 74 -0.69 -13.83 -0.55
CA CYS A 74 0.48 -13.00 -0.84
C CYS A 74 1.14 -12.52 0.46
N VAL A 75 0.37 -11.98 1.39
CA VAL A 75 0.86 -11.54 2.71
C VAL A 75 1.50 -12.70 3.48
N ARG A 76 0.87 -13.88 3.51
CA ARG A 76 1.47 -15.09 4.14
C ARG A 76 2.82 -15.46 3.53
N LYS A 77 2.94 -15.42 2.20
CA LYS A 77 4.21 -15.71 1.50
C LYS A 77 5.30 -14.70 1.86
N VAL A 78 4.95 -13.41 1.92
CA VAL A 78 5.90 -12.36 2.34
C VAL A 78 6.35 -12.59 3.77
N MET A 79 5.43 -12.85 4.71
CA MET A 79 5.76 -13.12 6.11
C MET A 79 6.63 -14.37 6.26
N ALA A 80 6.36 -15.43 5.48
CA ALA A 80 7.13 -16.68 5.53
C ALA A 80 8.59 -16.51 5.07
N ARG A 81 8.88 -15.52 4.19
CA ARG A 81 10.27 -15.20 3.80
C ARG A 81 11.06 -14.57 4.95
N ASN A 82 10.38 -13.90 5.88
CA ASN A 82 10.98 -13.24 7.03
C ASN A 82 12.11 -12.26 6.67
N ASP A 83 11.98 -11.59 5.54
CA ASP A 83 12.98 -10.69 4.96
C ASP A 83 12.54 -9.21 4.97
N SER A 84 11.36 -8.91 5.52
CA SER A 84 10.78 -7.57 5.59
C SER A 84 10.39 -7.20 7.01
N GLU A 85 10.70 -5.96 7.39
CA GLU A 85 10.38 -5.40 8.70
C GLU A 85 8.93 -4.89 8.79
N GLY A 86 8.25 -4.77 7.65
CA GLY A 86 6.86 -4.42 7.53
C GLY A 86 6.33 -4.61 6.11
N ILE A 87 5.01 -4.57 5.98
CA ILE A 87 4.29 -4.73 4.72
C ILE A 87 3.39 -3.51 4.51
N ILE A 88 3.45 -2.90 3.33
CA ILE A 88 2.52 -1.85 2.92
C ILE A 88 1.69 -2.38 1.77
N ILE A 89 0.37 -2.26 1.86
CA ILE A 89 -0.59 -2.69 0.84
C ILE A 89 -1.25 -1.46 0.25
N THR A 90 -1.06 -1.17 -1.03
CA THR A 90 -1.85 -0.13 -1.70
C THR A 90 -3.24 -0.66 -1.99
N HIS A 91 -4.27 0.13 -1.70
CA HIS A 91 -5.66 -0.30 -1.82
C HIS A 91 -6.56 0.87 -2.24
N GLY A 92 -7.70 0.58 -2.85
CA GLY A 92 -8.71 1.59 -3.12
C GLY A 92 -9.57 1.89 -1.90
N THR A 93 -10.16 3.09 -1.85
CA THR A 93 -10.91 3.60 -0.68
C THR A 93 -12.23 2.87 -0.40
N ASP A 94 -12.94 2.36 -1.43
CA ASP A 94 -14.32 1.84 -1.29
C ASP A 94 -14.42 0.63 -0.36
N THR A 95 -13.44 -0.27 -0.40
CA THR A 95 -13.47 -1.52 0.38
C THR A 95 -12.27 -1.68 1.32
N LEU A 96 -11.50 -0.61 1.54
CA LEU A 96 -10.32 -0.57 2.40
C LEU A 96 -10.60 -1.14 3.81
N GLN A 97 -11.67 -0.65 4.45
CA GLN A 97 -12.06 -1.03 5.80
C GLN A 97 -12.41 -2.52 5.92
N TYR A 98 -13.04 -3.09 4.90
CA TYR A 98 -13.40 -4.52 4.90
C TYR A 98 -12.17 -5.41 4.72
N THR A 99 -11.27 -5.02 3.82
CA THR A 99 -10.01 -5.73 3.61
C THR A 99 -9.12 -5.64 4.85
N ALA A 100 -9.02 -4.46 5.48
CA ALA A 100 -8.24 -4.27 6.71
C ALA A 100 -8.78 -5.13 7.85
N ALA A 101 -10.12 -5.12 8.08
CA ALA A 101 -10.74 -5.94 9.10
C ALA A 101 -10.50 -7.43 8.88
N LEU A 102 -10.66 -7.93 7.64
CA LEU A 102 -10.44 -9.33 7.31
C LEU A 102 -8.98 -9.75 7.55
N LEU A 103 -8.02 -8.96 7.06
CA LEU A 103 -6.60 -9.25 7.28
C LEU A 103 -6.24 -9.22 8.78
N SER A 104 -6.86 -8.32 9.56
CA SER A 104 -6.69 -8.27 11.01
C SER A 104 -7.17 -9.54 11.70
N TYR A 105 -8.29 -10.12 11.28
CA TYR A 105 -8.76 -11.42 11.79
C TYR A 105 -7.87 -12.58 11.37
N VAL A 106 -7.31 -12.53 10.15
CA VAL A 106 -6.47 -13.61 9.61
C VAL A 106 -5.09 -13.64 10.23
N PHE A 107 -4.47 -12.47 10.48
CA PHE A 107 -3.09 -12.37 10.92
C PHE A 107 -2.92 -11.99 12.40
N GLY A 108 -3.94 -11.42 13.02
CA GLY A 108 -3.90 -11.01 14.43
C GLY A 108 -2.78 -10.01 14.71
N THR A 109 -2.12 -10.18 15.85
CA THR A 109 -1.01 -9.33 16.31
C THR A 109 0.36 -10.02 16.25
N ASP A 110 0.42 -11.28 15.80
CA ASP A 110 1.67 -12.06 15.76
C ASP A 110 2.45 -11.90 14.44
N CYS A 111 2.27 -10.76 13.78
CA CYS A 111 2.92 -10.47 12.51
C CYS A 111 3.68 -9.14 12.54
N VAL A 112 4.56 -8.94 11.56
CA VAL A 112 5.13 -7.61 11.29
C VAL A 112 4.00 -6.62 11.01
N PRO A 113 4.22 -5.29 11.19
CA PRO A 113 3.19 -4.32 10.86
C PRO A 113 2.77 -4.43 9.39
N VAL A 114 1.47 -4.52 9.15
CA VAL A 114 0.84 -4.53 7.82
C VAL A 114 -0.03 -3.30 7.71
N LEU A 115 0.31 -2.36 6.82
CA LEU A 115 -0.42 -1.13 6.67
C LEU A 115 -1.12 -1.06 5.30
N LEU A 116 -2.44 -0.86 5.31
CA LEU A 116 -3.17 -0.55 4.10
C LEU A 116 -3.12 0.96 3.85
N VAL A 117 -2.74 1.33 2.63
CA VAL A 117 -2.56 2.72 2.21
C VAL A 117 -3.45 3.01 1.01
N SER A 118 -4.14 4.13 1.05
CA SER A 118 -5.04 4.56 -0.02
C SER A 118 -4.80 6.02 -0.40
N SER A 119 -5.41 6.46 -1.48
CA SER A 119 -5.43 7.85 -1.93
C SER A 119 -6.82 8.21 -2.46
N ASP A 120 -7.29 9.40 -2.14
CA ASP A 120 -8.57 9.92 -2.62
C ASP A 120 -8.49 10.36 -4.09
N PHE A 121 -7.29 10.79 -4.52
CA PHE A 121 -6.99 11.20 -5.88
C PHE A 121 -5.76 10.48 -6.43
N PRO A 122 -5.62 10.32 -7.77
CA PRO A 122 -4.40 9.82 -8.39
C PRO A 122 -3.18 10.66 -8.00
N LEU A 123 -2.01 10.04 -7.95
CA LEU A 123 -0.77 10.67 -7.47
C LEU A 123 -0.32 11.91 -8.26
N GLU A 124 -0.88 12.12 -9.45
CA GLU A 124 -0.64 13.30 -10.29
C GLU A 124 -1.52 14.51 -9.90
N ASP A 125 -2.60 14.28 -9.18
CA ASP A 125 -3.49 15.36 -8.73
C ASP A 125 -2.86 16.07 -7.52
N GLU A 126 -2.89 17.39 -7.52
CA GLU A 126 -2.35 18.21 -6.41
C GLU A 126 -3.05 17.95 -5.07
N ARG A 127 -4.29 17.46 -5.11
CA ARG A 127 -5.09 17.08 -3.94
C ARG A 127 -4.77 15.70 -3.41
N ALA A 128 -3.91 14.93 -4.10
CA ALA A 128 -3.61 13.55 -3.75
C ALA A 128 -2.94 13.45 -2.36
N ASN A 129 -3.55 12.68 -1.48
CA ASN A 129 -3.02 12.39 -0.14
C ASN A 129 -2.24 11.07 -0.07
N GLY A 130 -2.18 10.31 -1.16
CA GLY A 130 -1.57 8.98 -1.20
C GLY A 130 -0.09 8.96 -0.82
N MET A 131 0.69 9.96 -1.27
CA MET A 131 2.11 10.06 -0.90
C MET A 131 2.27 10.33 0.61
N ALA A 132 1.50 11.24 1.19
CA ALA A 132 1.55 11.52 2.62
C ALA A 132 1.16 10.27 3.44
N ASN A 133 0.12 9.55 3.02
CA ASN A 133 -0.30 8.30 3.63
C ASN A 133 0.79 7.22 3.55
N PHE A 134 1.45 7.09 2.39
CA PHE A 134 2.55 6.15 2.20
C PHE A 134 3.77 6.48 3.08
N MET A 135 4.18 7.75 3.13
CA MET A 135 5.28 8.20 3.98
C MET A 135 5.02 7.91 5.46
N ARG A 136 3.79 8.16 5.95
CA ARG A 136 3.40 7.85 7.33
C ARG A 136 3.41 6.35 7.61
N ALA A 137 3.01 5.52 6.64
CA ALA A 137 3.10 4.07 6.78
C ALA A 137 4.56 3.61 6.92
N VAL A 138 5.46 4.17 6.13
CA VAL A 138 6.90 3.89 6.25
C VAL A 138 7.44 4.34 7.62
N GLU A 139 7.10 5.55 8.08
CA GLU A 139 7.52 6.05 9.39
C GLU A 139 6.98 5.18 10.53
N PHE A 140 5.73 4.73 10.45
CA PHE A 140 5.17 3.81 11.44
C PHE A 140 5.98 2.51 11.54
N ILE A 141 6.37 1.93 10.39
CA ILE A 141 7.22 0.72 10.37
C ILE A 141 8.62 1.02 10.95
N LYS A 142 9.18 2.20 10.66
CA LYS A 142 10.48 2.63 11.22
C LYS A 142 10.47 2.70 12.74
N CYS A 143 9.37 3.13 13.35
CA CYS A 143 9.25 3.22 14.81
C CYS A 143 9.30 1.86 15.51
N ARG A 144 9.06 0.74 14.79
CA ARG A 144 9.09 -0.65 15.30
C ARG A 144 8.17 -0.93 16.51
N GLU A 145 7.16 -0.08 16.73
CA GLU A 145 6.28 -0.16 17.91
C GLU A 145 4.99 -0.93 17.64
N GLY A 146 4.63 -1.15 16.36
CA GLY A 146 3.37 -1.77 15.97
C GLY A 146 3.51 -3.21 15.49
N ARG A 147 2.52 -4.04 15.85
CA ARG A 147 2.30 -5.37 15.27
C ARG A 147 0.84 -5.52 14.91
N GLY A 148 0.54 -6.19 13.80
CA GLY A 148 -0.82 -6.38 13.34
C GLY A 148 -1.15 -5.57 12.08
N VAL A 149 -2.43 -5.37 11.82
CA VAL A 149 -2.93 -4.71 10.62
C VAL A 149 -3.44 -3.31 10.96
N PHE A 150 -3.01 -2.33 10.22
CA PHE A 150 -3.33 -0.91 10.40
C PHE A 150 -3.77 -0.28 9.08
N VAL A 151 -4.36 0.89 9.17
CA VAL A 151 -4.71 1.71 8.01
C VAL A 151 -4.01 3.05 8.12
N SER A 152 -3.29 3.45 7.07
CA SER A 152 -2.74 4.78 6.91
C SER A 152 -3.52 5.48 5.78
N CYS A 153 -4.60 6.14 6.16
CA CYS A 153 -5.48 6.85 5.25
C CYS A 153 -5.97 8.13 5.94
N LEU A 154 -5.59 9.28 5.40
CA LEU A 154 -6.20 10.55 5.76
C LEU A 154 -7.42 10.73 4.88
N LEU A 155 -8.58 10.82 5.50
CA LEU A 155 -9.80 11.30 4.89
C LEU A 155 -9.92 12.78 5.24
N TYR A 156 -10.15 13.63 4.24
CA TYR A 156 -10.47 15.05 4.41
C TYR A 156 -11.99 15.24 4.30
#